data_604d555a02b543786bf9e9fb3787924a
#
_entry.id   604d555a02b543786bf9e9fb3787924a
#
_cell.length_a   1.000
_cell.length_b   1.000
_cell.length_c   1.000
_cell.angle_alpha   90.00
_cell.angle_beta   90.00
_cell.angle_gamma   90.00
#
_symmetry.space_group_name_H-M   'P 1'
#
loop_
_entity.id
_entity.type
_entity.pdbx_description
1 polymer ?
#
loop_
_entity_poly.entity_id
_entity_poly.type
_entity_poly.pdbx_seq_one_letter_code
_entity_poly.pdbx_strand_id
1 'polypeptide(L)'
;TTDGAGCCLTACAQRGDMRLIAVVLGCGEDPERFDKAEELLDYGFSGFERFTPEQDSRRLLPITVERGEVSEVRPMIKSIGDCIIKKGRSGSVKYEYTFVEKLEAPVEKGQFLGEFLVTLDGNEVFCSEIVARDEVRRMSFGMYFLRILGELITF
;
A
#
# COMPACT_ATOMS: atom_id res chain seq x y z
N THR A 1 -18.28 -33.88 -7.00
CA THR A 1 -19.68 -33.91 -7.51
C THR A 1 -20.54 -34.57 -6.47
N THR A 2 -21.60 -33.95 -6.02
CA THR A 2 -22.63 -34.51 -5.17
C THR A 2 -23.99 -34.13 -5.75
N ASP A 3 -25.04 -34.96 -5.52
CA ASP A 3 -26.37 -34.72 -6.10
C ASP A 3 -26.99 -33.34 -5.79
N GLY A 4 -26.53 -32.68 -4.71
CA GLY A 4 -27.00 -31.35 -4.33
C GLY A 4 -26.11 -30.20 -4.76
N ALA A 5 -24.85 -30.44 -5.14
CA ALA A 5 -23.88 -29.37 -5.45
C ALA A 5 -23.55 -29.27 -6.96
N GLY A 6 -24.02 -30.23 -7.77
CA GLY A 6 -23.66 -30.30 -9.19
C GLY A 6 -22.17 -30.55 -9.42
N CYS A 7 -21.71 -30.21 -10.62
CA CYS A 7 -20.31 -30.34 -10.98
C CYS A 7 -19.55 -29.07 -10.59
N CYS A 8 -18.50 -29.22 -9.77
CA CYS A 8 -17.68 -28.12 -9.27
C CYS A 8 -16.23 -28.31 -9.68
N LEU A 9 -15.52 -27.18 -9.90
CA LEU A 9 -14.09 -27.16 -10.24
C LEU A 9 -13.41 -25.93 -9.62
N THR A 10 -12.23 -26.15 -9.09
CA THR A 10 -11.28 -25.06 -8.81
C THR A 10 -10.06 -25.26 -9.71
N ALA A 11 -9.77 -24.29 -10.56
CA ALA A 11 -8.65 -24.30 -11.47
C ALA A 11 -7.69 -23.15 -11.15
N CYS A 12 -6.39 -23.39 -11.30
CA CYS A 12 -5.36 -22.38 -11.13
C CYS A 12 -4.48 -22.36 -12.39
N ALA A 13 -4.24 -21.15 -12.93
CA ALA A 13 -3.33 -20.96 -14.03
C ALA A 13 -2.38 -19.79 -13.77
N GLN A 14 -1.21 -19.82 -14.42
CA GLN A 14 -0.23 -18.76 -14.36
C GLN A 14 0.22 -18.39 -15.79
N ARG A 15 0.22 -17.07 -16.06
CA ARG A 15 0.80 -16.49 -17.29
C ARG A 15 1.76 -15.38 -16.88
N GLY A 16 3.05 -15.56 -17.19
CA GLY A 16 4.09 -14.66 -16.69
C GLY A 16 4.15 -14.64 -15.16
N ASP A 17 4.03 -13.48 -14.59
CA ASP A 17 4.06 -13.22 -13.15
C ASP A 17 2.66 -13.14 -12.49
N MET A 18 1.59 -13.25 -13.29
CA MET A 18 0.21 -13.24 -12.81
C MET A 18 -0.34 -14.66 -12.66
N ARG A 19 -0.88 -14.96 -11.46
CA ARG A 19 -1.57 -16.22 -11.15
C ARG A 19 -3.03 -15.92 -10.87
N LEU A 20 -3.93 -16.70 -11.49
CA LEU A 20 -5.37 -16.61 -11.30
C LEU A 20 -5.94 -17.94 -10.81
N ILE A 21 -6.99 -17.84 -10.04
CA ILE A 21 -7.77 -18.98 -9.54
C ILE A 21 -9.21 -18.77 -10.01
N ALA A 22 -9.75 -19.74 -10.73
CA ALA A 22 -11.15 -19.80 -11.12
C ALA A 22 -11.87 -20.83 -10.24
N VAL A 23 -13.03 -20.45 -9.70
CA VAL A 23 -13.91 -21.33 -8.93
C VAL A 23 -15.25 -21.41 -9.64
N VAL A 24 -15.62 -22.59 -10.08
CA VAL A 24 -16.88 -22.90 -10.78
C VAL A 24 -17.69 -23.83 -9.91
N LEU A 25 -18.92 -23.49 -9.63
CA LEU A 25 -19.82 -24.25 -8.76
C LEU A 25 -21.15 -24.52 -9.49
N GLY A 26 -21.73 -25.70 -9.27
CA GLY A 26 -23.10 -25.99 -9.66
C GLY A 26 -23.34 -26.17 -11.17
N CYS A 27 -22.32 -26.56 -11.95
CA CYS A 27 -22.54 -26.94 -13.35
C CYS A 27 -23.43 -28.14 -13.49
N GLY A 28 -24.28 -28.16 -14.52
CA GLY A 28 -25.18 -29.28 -14.79
C GLY A 28 -24.44 -30.52 -15.27
N GLU A 29 -23.45 -30.35 -16.14
CA GLU A 29 -22.69 -31.43 -16.76
C GLU A 29 -21.19 -31.35 -16.45
N ASP A 30 -20.54 -32.52 -16.41
CA ASP A 30 -19.13 -32.65 -16.04
C ASP A 30 -18.17 -31.88 -16.96
N PRO A 31 -18.29 -31.85 -18.30
CA PRO A 31 -17.39 -31.10 -19.17
C PRO A 31 -17.58 -29.56 -19.04
N GLU A 32 -18.79 -29.08 -18.76
CA GLU A 32 -19.11 -27.67 -18.70
C GLU A 32 -18.25 -26.90 -17.69
N ARG A 33 -17.91 -27.53 -16.56
CA ARG A 33 -17.05 -26.87 -15.52
C ARG A 33 -15.66 -26.54 -16.01
N PHE A 34 -15.09 -27.30 -16.95
CA PHE A 34 -13.77 -27.06 -17.52
C PHE A 34 -13.82 -25.89 -18.49
N ASP A 35 -14.84 -25.89 -19.39
CA ASP A 35 -15.05 -24.80 -20.35
C ASP A 35 -15.28 -23.46 -19.62
N LYS A 36 -16.09 -23.47 -18.56
CA LYS A 36 -16.35 -22.28 -17.74
C LYS A 36 -15.11 -21.79 -16.99
N ALA A 37 -14.30 -22.71 -16.48
CA ALA A 37 -13.05 -22.33 -15.80
C ALA A 37 -12.03 -21.73 -16.78
N GLU A 38 -11.91 -22.27 -18.00
CA GLU A 38 -11.07 -21.72 -19.06
C GLU A 38 -11.54 -20.31 -19.48
N GLU A 39 -12.85 -20.13 -19.71
CA GLU A 39 -13.44 -18.83 -20.05
C GLU A 39 -13.15 -17.77 -18.97
N LEU A 40 -13.30 -18.12 -17.67
CA LEU A 40 -13.00 -17.23 -16.56
C LEU A 40 -11.52 -16.86 -16.48
N LEU A 41 -10.63 -17.85 -16.67
CA LEU A 41 -9.18 -17.60 -16.65
C LEU A 41 -8.76 -16.73 -17.84
N ASP A 42 -9.29 -16.98 -19.03
CA ASP A 42 -9.00 -16.16 -20.22
C ASP A 42 -9.54 -14.74 -20.06
N TYR A 43 -10.74 -14.57 -19.50
CA TYR A 43 -11.25 -13.25 -19.14
C TYR A 43 -10.29 -12.51 -18.19
N GLY A 44 -9.83 -13.20 -17.14
CA GLY A 44 -8.90 -12.63 -16.18
C GLY A 44 -7.57 -12.21 -16.81
N PHE A 45 -6.94 -13.11 -17.57
CA PHE A 45 -5.65 -12.83 -18.22
C PHE A 45 -5.73 -11.81 -19.38
N SER A 46 -6.86 -11.70 -20.04
CA SER A 46 -7.04 -10.73 -21.12
C SER A 46 -7.41 -9.34 -20.59
N GLY A 47 -8.19 -9.28 -19.51
CA GLY A 47 -8.77 -8.03 -18.99
C GLY A 47 -7.93 -7.33 -17.92
N PHE A 48 -7.02 -8.06 -17.26
CA PHE A 48 -6.30 -7.55 -16.10
C PHE A 48 -4.79 -7.73 -16.23
N GLU A 49 -4.05 -6.90 -15.50
CA GLU A 49 -2.59 -6.95 -15.41
C GLU A 49 -2.12 -6.67 -13.98
N ARG A 50 -0.98 -7.23 -13.64
CA ARG A 50 -0.28 -6.93 -12.39
C ARG A 50 0.36 -5.55 -12.50
N PHE A 51 0.19 -4.77 -11.47
CA PHE A 51 0.69 -3.41 -11.38
C PHE A 51 1.40 -3.19 -10.05
N THR A 52 2.63 -2.71 -10.10
CA THR A 52 3.38 -2.31 -8.91
C THR A 52 3.34 -0.79 -8.81
N PRO A 53 2.74 -0.22 -7.76
CA PRO A 53 2.71 1.22 -7.57
C PRO A 53 4.11 1.82 -7.45
N GLU A 54 4.36 2.92 -8.13
CA GLU A 54 5.59 3.68 -8.01
C GLU A 54 5.49 4.71 -6.88
N GLN A 55 6.49 4.74 -5.99
CA GLN A 55 6.57 5.78 -4.99
C GLN A 55 7.31 7.01 -5.54
N ASP A 56 6.75 8.19 -5.33
CA ASP A 56 7.45 9.44 -5.57
C ASP A 56 8.10 9.93 -4.26
N SER A 57 9.39 9.66 -4.09
CA SER A 57 10.14 10.06 -2.89
C SER A 57 10.15 11.57 -2.65
N ARG A 58 9.86 12.40 -3.67
CA ARG A 58 9.73 13.85 -3.52
C ARG A 58 8.49 14.26 -2.74
N ARG A 59 7.50 13.37 -2.61
CA ARG A 59 6.30 13.59 -1.81
C ARG A 59 6.46 13.13 -0.36
N LEU A 60 7.50 12.36 -0.06
CA LEU A 60 7.84 11.91 1.29
C LEU A 60 8.79 12.91 1.97
N LEU A 61 8.33 14.15 2.13
CA LEU A 61 9.12 15.21 2.78
C LEU A 61 9.25 14.92 4.29
N PRO A 62 10.37 15.33 4.91
CA PRO A 62 10.52 15.27 6.35
C PRO A 62 9.37 15.98 7.08
N ILE A 63 8.87 15.38 8.16
CA ILE A 63 7.79 15.91 8.98
C ILE A 63 8.39 16.52 10.24
N THR A 64 7.98 17.74 10.58
CA THR A 64 8.42 18.43 11.80
C THR A 64 7.95 17.69 13.05
N VAL A 65 8.86 17.51 14.00
CA VAL A 65 8.61 16.89 15.31
C VAL A 65 8.81 17.93 16.41
N GLU A 66 7.74 18.23 17.13
CA GLU A 66 7.81 19.12 18.28
C GLU A 66 8.50 18.42 19.47
N ARG A 67 9.31 19.17 20.25
CA ARG A 67 10.00 18.70 21.45
C ARG A 67 10.94 17.51 21.26
N GLY A 68 11.36 17.24 20.02
CA GLY A 68 12.32 16.20 19.69
C GLY A 68 13.77 16.64 19.80
N GLU A 69 14.69 15.68 20.04
CA GLU A 69 16.13 15.90 19.96
C GLU A 69 16.56 16.35 18.56
N VAL A 70 15.83 15.87 17.54
CA VAL A 70 15.86 16.34 16.16
C VAL A 70 14.51 16.92 15.80
N SER A 71 14.53 17.96 14.97
CA SER A 71 13.32 18.71 14.59
C SER A 71 12.46 18.03 13.52
N GLU A 72 12.96 16.95 12.92
CA GLU A 72 12.30 16.30 11.79
C GLU A 72 12.44 14.78 11.86
N VAL A 73 11.43 14.08 11.35
CA VAL A 73 11.47 12.64 11.09
C VAL A 73 11.25 12.38 9.60
N ARG A 74 11.93 11.37 9.06
CA ARG A 74 11.78 10.96 7.66
C ARG A 74 10.67 9.92 7.54
N PRO A 75 9.62 10.19 6.75
CA PRO A 75 8.59 9.19 6.45
C PRO A 75 9.10 8.17 5.43
N MET A 76 8.54 6.96 5.50
CA MET A 76 8.72 5.92 4.49
C MET A 76 7.42 5.13 4.32
N ILE A 77 7.15 4.64 3.11
CA ILE A 77 6.06 3.70 2.89
C ILE A 77 6.48 2.35 3.50
N LYS A 78 5.64 1.79 4.34
CA LYS A 78 5.92 0.56 5.09
C LYS A 78 6.16 -0.64 4.20
N SER A 79 5.34 -0.77 3.14
CA SER A 79 5.48 -1.81 2.13
C SER A 79 4.84 -1.35 0.82
N ILE A 80 5.45 -1.77 -0.30
CA ILE A 80 4.85 -1.62 -1.62
C ILE A 80 4.61 -3.04 -2.12
N GLY A 81 3.35 -3.35 -2.38
CA GLY A 81 2.91 -4.62 -2.94
C GLY A 81 2.30 -4.43 -4.32
N ASP A 82 2.18 -5.54 -5.02
CA ASP A 82 1.50 -5.53 -6.31
C ASP A 82 -0.01 -5.54 -6.13
N CYS A 83 -0.69 -4.87 -7.03
CA CYS A 83 -2.14 -4.93 -7.16
C CYS A 83 -2.54 -5.36 -8.58
N ILE A 84 -3.80 -5.69 -8.75
CA ILE A 84 -4.37 -6.06 -10.05
C ILE A 84 -5.22 -4.90 -10.55
N ILE A 85 -4.93 -4.44 -11.75
CA ILE A 85 -5.68 -3.38 -12.42
C ILE A 85 -6.20 -3.85 -13.79
N LYS A 86 -7.15 -3.11 -14.35
CA LYS A 86 -7.58 -3.34 -15.72
C LYS A 86 -6.45 -3.03 -16.68
N LYS A 87 -6.23 -3.91 -17.63
CA LYS A 87 -5.15 -3.81 -18.63
C LYS A 87 -5.21 -2.50 -19.41
N GLY A 88 -4.03 -1.87 -19.58
CA GLY A 88 -3.90 -0.60 -20.29
C GLY A 88 -4.40 0.63 -19.53
N ARG A 89 -4.71 0.51 -18.21
CA ARG A 89 -5.19 1.61 -17.37
C ARG A 89 -4.14 2.17 -16.41
N SER A 90 -2.91 1.69 -16.49
CA SER A 90 -1.79 2.15 -15.63
C SER A 90 -1.59 3.67 -15.65
N GLY A 91 -1.80 4.33 -16.79
CA GLY A 91 -1.70 5.79 -16.92
C GLY A 91 -2.84 6.59 -16.26
N SER A 92 -3.94 5.93 -15.85
CA SER A 92 -5.07 6.55 -15.15
C SER A 92 -4.99 6.38 -13.64
N VAL A 93 -3.94 5.77 -13.12
CA VAL A 93 -3.70 5.57 -11.70
C VAL A 93 -3.37 6.92 -11.05
N LYS A 94 -3.97 7.19 -9.89
CA LYS A 94 -3.68 8.38 -9.08
C LYS A 94 -3.06 7.94 -7.75
N TYR A 95 -2.14 8.77 -7.26
CA TYR A 95 -1.41 8.56 -6.02
C TYR A 95 -1.74 9.67 -5.03
N GLU A 96 -2.22 9.31 -3.86
CA GLU A 96 -2.55 10.23 -2.78
C GLU A 96 -1.68 9.91 -1.56
N TYR A 97 -1.18 10.95 -0.90
CA TYR A 97 -0.37 10.87 0.30
C TYR A 97 -1.03 11.73 1.36
N THR A 98 -1.44 11.12 2.45
CA THR A 98 -1.97 11.83 3.61
C THR A 98 -0.98 11.71 4.76
N PHE A 99 -0.87 12.76 5.56
CA PHE A 99 0.03 12.79 6.70
C PHE A 99 -0.68 13.32 7.93
N VAL A 100 -0.22 12.93 9.10
CA VAL A 100 -0.65 13.51 10.38
C VAL A 100 -0.29 15.00 10.41
N GLU A 101 -1.18 15.83 10.94
CA GLU A 101 -0.98 17.30 10.97
C GLU A 101 0.09 17.74 11.97
N LYS A 102 0.24 17.01 13.08
CA LYS A 102 1.17 17.33 14.16
C LYS A 102 1.83 16.07 14.69
N LEU A 103 3.10 16.20 14.97
CA LEU A 103 3.90 15.12 15.55
C LEU A 103 4.72 15.66 16.72
N GLU A 104 4.59 15.03 17.89
CA GLU A 104 5.32 15.38 19.11
C GLU A 104 6.21 14.19 19.53
N ALA A 105 7.42 14.48 19.96
CA ALA A 105 8.33 13.47 20.48
C ALA A 105 7.86 12.90 21.85
N PRO A 106 8.10 11.62 22.14
CA PRO A 106 8.91 10.70 21.35
C PRO A 106 8.15 10.13 20.14
N VAL A 107 8.88 9.90 19.03
CA VAL A 107 8.40 9.19 17.85
C VAL A 107 9.14 7.88 17.75
N GLU A 108 8.44 6.79 17.68
CA GLU A 108 9.03 5.46 17.57
C GLU A 108 9.30 5.10 16.10
N LYS A 109 10.36 4.34 15.84
CA LYS A 109 10.59 3.76 14.53
C LYS A 109 9.42 2.87 14.14
N GLY A 110 8.86 3.09 12.94
CA GLY A 110 7.67 2.37 12.47
C GLY A 110 6.34 2.97 12.96
N GLN A 111 6.36 4.06 13.72
CA GLN A 111 5.15 4.77 14.13
C GLN A 111 4.39 5.27 12.90
N PHE A 112 3.07 5.13 12.92
CA PHE A 112 2.17 5.61 11.87
C PHE A 112 2.28 7.13 11.70
N LEU A 113 2.47 7.57 10.47
CA LEU A 113 2.59 8.98 10.08
C LEU A 113 1.57 9.40 9.03
N GLY A 114 0.91 8.43 8.38
CA GLY A 114 -0.04 8.71 7.34
C GLY A 114 -0.31 7.52 6.43
N GLU A 115 -0.95 7.76 5.30
CA GLU A 115 -1.35 6.74 4.35
C GLU A 115 -0.91 7.08 2.93
N PHE A 116 -0.51 6.06 2.21
CA PHE A 116 -0.26 6.06 0.77
C PHE A 116 -1.38 5.29 0.08
N LEU A 117 -2.21 5.99 -0.67
CA LEU A 117 -3.37 5.44 -1.36
C LEU A 117 -3.17 5.50 -2.86
N VAL A 118 -3.49 4.42 -3.53
CA VAL A 118 -3.48 4.30 -4.99
C VAL A 118 -4.90 4.04 -5.48
N THR A 119 -5.40 4.92 -6.32
CA THR A 119 -6.76 4.82 -6.85
C THR A 119 -6.75 4.70 -8.38
N LEU A 120 -7.72 3.95 -8.89
CA LEU A 120 -8.00 3.84 -10.32
C LEU A 120 -9.51 4.10 -10.55
N ASP A 121 -9.84 5.10 -11.35
CA ASP A 121 -11.22 5.50 -11.62
C ASP A 121 -12.03 5.79 -10.34
N GLY A 122 -11.37 6.31 -9.29
CA GLY A 122 -11.98 6.61 -7.99
C GLY A 122 -12.14 5.42 -7.05
N ASN A 123 -11.74 4.21 -7.47
CA ASN A 123 -11.72 3.04 -6.60
C ASN A 123 -10.31 2.82 -6.06
N GLU A 124 -10.22 2.47 -4.79
CA GLU A 124 -8.97 2.06 -4.17
C GLU A 124 -8.50 0.73 -4.78
N VAL A 125 -7.24 0.69 -5.23
CA VAL A 125 -6.59 -0.52 -5.75
C VAL A 125 -5.42 -0.96 -4.89
N PHE A 126 -4.83 -0.05 -4.11
CA PHE A 126 -3.77 -0.36 -3.16
C PHE A 126 -3.71 0.70 -2.06
N CYS A 127 -3.44 0.28 -0.83
CA CYS A 127 -3.20 1.16 0.31
C CYS A 127 -2.02 0.65 1.14
N SER A 128 -1.24 1.56 1.69
CA SER A 128 -0.15 1.23 2.61
C SER A 128 0.05 2.35 3.63
N GLU A 129 0.52 1.97 4.83
CA GLU A 129 0.89 2.94 5.85
C GLU A 129 2.18 3.66 5.49
N ILE A 130 2.22 4.96 5.78
CA ILE A 130 3.45 5.75 5.85
C ILE A 130 3.88 5.76 7.31
N VAL A 131 5.13 5.39 7.56
CA VAL A 131 5.65 5.22 8.92
C VAL A 131 6.97 5.97 9.13
N ALA A 132 7.33 6.22 10.38
CA ALA A 132 8.61 6.80 10.74
C ALA A 132 9.76 5.84 10.41
N ARG A 133 10.72 6.33 9.63
CA ARG A 133 11.92 5.58 9.27
C ARG A 133 12.87 5.39 10.45
N ASP A 134 12.97 6.44 11.28
CA ASP A 134 13.90 6.53 12.40
C ASP A 134 13.13 6.94 13.67
N GLU A 135 13.67 6.63 14.85
CA GLU A 135 13.13 7.12 16.11
C GLU A 135 13.54 8.59 16.35
N VAL A 136 12.68 9.35 17.04
CA VAL A 136 13.00 10.70 17.53
C VAL A 136 12.73 10.75 19.02
N ARG A 137 13.76 10.87 19.81
CA ARG A 137 13.65 10.96 21.28
C ARG A 137 13.18 12.33 21.72
N ARG A 138 12.53 12.38 22.86
CA ARG A 138 12.13 13.65 23.47
C ARG A 138 13.37 14.40 23.98
N MET A 139 13.45 15.68 23.67
CA MET A 139 14.51 16.56 24.13
C MET A 139 14.51 16.63 25.67
N SER A 140 15.66 16.41 26.29
CA SER A 140 15.81 16.58 27.75
C SER A 140 15.80 18.05 28.14
N PHE A 141 15.45 18.35 29.39
CA PHE A 141 15.41 19.73 29.90
C PHE A 141 16.76 20.43 29.73
N GLY A 142 17.88 19.74 29.96
CA GLY A 142 19.22 20.30 29.80
C GLY A 142 19.54 20.71 28.35
N MET A 143 19.13 19.90 27.37
CA MET A 143 19.30 20.22 25.94
C MET A 143 18.42 21.41 25.52
N TYR A 144 17.19 21.47 26.06
CA TYR A 144 16.28 22.59 25.79
C TYR A 144 16.85 23.92 26.34
N PHE A 145 17.41 23.88 27.54
CA PHE A 145 18.06 25.07 28.17
C PHE A 145 19.27 25.51 27.38
N LEU A 146 20.14 24.58 26.95
CA LEU A 146 21.32 24.91 26.13
C LEU A 146 20.93 25.50 24.77
N ARG A 147 19.85 25.04 24.14
CA ARG A 147 19.34 25.57 22.88
C ARG A 147 18.87 27.02 23.03
N ILE A 148 18.10 27.33 24.09
CA ILE A 148 17.64 28.71 24.39
C ILE A 148 18.84 29.61 24.65
N LEU A 149 19.84 29.15 25.43
CA LEU A 149 21.07 29.94 25.66
C LEU A 149 21.83 30.19 24.37
N GLY A 150 21.92 29.22 23.47
CA GLY A 150 22.55 29.37 22.16
C GLY A 150 21.87 30.43 21.29
N GLU A 151 20.54 30.47 21.28
CA GLU A 151 19.76 31.48 20.56
C GLU A 151 19.96 32.92 21.16
N LEU A 152 20.15 33.01 22.47
CA LEU A 152 20.39 34.28 23.14
C LEU A 152 21.81 34.84 22.94
N ILE A 153 22.80 33.99 22.63
CA ILE A 153 24.23 34.39 22.47
C ILE A 153 24.55 34.73 21.00
N THR A 154 23.68 34.36 20.06
CA THR A 154 23.90 34.57 18.61
C THR A 154 23.36 35.89 18.09
N PHE A 155 23.09 36.88 19.00
CA PHE A 155 22.81 38.27 18.69
C PHE A 155 24.04 39.14 18.80
#